data_edad50b7644a54d75d5b2066e28af909
#
_entry.id   edad50b7644a54d75d5b2066e28af909
#
_cell.length_a   1.000
_cell.length_b   1.000
_cell.length_c   1.000
_cell.angle_alpha   90.00
_cell.angle_beta   90.00
_cell.angle_gamma   90.00
#
_symmetry.space_group_name_H-M   'P 1'
#
loop_
_entity.id
_entity.type
_entity.pdbx_description
1 polymer ?
#
loop_
_entity_poly.entity_id
_entity_poly.type
_entity_poly.pdbx_seq_one_letter_code
_entity_poly.pdbx_strand_id
1 'polypeptide(L)'
;ASLGVTGHVVVTGGEPLIWLGRGLEDLACRLRELGAVEVETSGVYPPSAGLDRCVDYYDVSPKLSNAGVKAPLHPFYPSSPKAWFKFVVRDEADVEEAAAYVEARGIPRGRVFLMPMAETPEEHSAVLRRIWDAALRHGLRVTPRLHIEAWGNARGK
;
A
#
# COMPACT_ATOMS: atom_id res chain seq x y z
N ALA A 1 21.23 13.92 -14.07
CA ALA A 1 20.22 14.76 -13.42
C ALA A 1 20.27 14.45 -11.93
N SER A 2 20.56 15.44 -11.07
CA SER A 2 20.40 15.28 -9.63
C SER A 2 18.90 15.22 -9.34
N LEU A 3 18.40 14.06 -8.92
CA LEU A 3 17.08 14.00 -8.32
C LEU A 3 17.15 14.83 -7.03
N GLY A 4 16.36 15.89 -6.94
CA GLY A 4 16.19 16.60 -5.68
C GLY A 4 15.59 15.62 -4.67
N VAL A 5 16.41 15.15 -3.73
CA VAL A 5 15.96 14.15 -2.75
C VAL A 5 15.09 14.82 -1.72
N THR A 6 13.87 14.38 -1.60
CA THR A 6 12.86 14.91 -0.67
C THR A 6 12.94 14.30 0.74
N GLY A 7 13.95 13.48 1.03
CA GLY A 7 14.08 12.79 2.32
C GLY A 7 13.23 11.52 2.46
N HIS A 8 12.51 11.10 1.41
CA HIS A 8 11.71 9.89 1.37
C HIS A 8 11.85 9.21 0.00
N VAL A 9 12.18 7.93 -0.01
CA VAL A 9 12.38 7.13 -1.23
C VAL A 9 11.44 5.94 -1.22
N VAL A 10 10.63 5.80 -2.28
CA VAL A 10 9.70 4.68 -2.44
C VAL A 10 10.28 3.68 -3.44
N VAL A 11 10.46 2.43 -3.01
CA VAL A 11 10.82 1.30 -3.86
C VAL A 11 9.52 0.60 -4.25
N THR A 12 9.17 0.69 -5.53
CA THR A 12 7.91 0.19 -6.08
C THR A 12 8.12 -0.42 -7.47
N GLY A 13 7.04 -0.87 -8.09
CA GLY A 13 7.03 -1.42 -9.45
C GLY A 13 6.99 -2.95 -9.46
N GLY A 14 5.91 -3.54 -9.98
CA GLY A 14 5.61 -4.95 -9.87
C GLY A 14 5.54 -5.40 -8.41
N GLU A 15 6.34 -6.39 -8.06
CA GLU A 15 6.54 -6.82 -6.67
C GLU A 15 8.04 -6.72 -6.34
N PRO A 16 8.50 -5.69 -5.58
CA PRO A 16 9.92 -5.51 -5.31
C PRO A 16 10.59 -6.70 -4.62
N LEU A 17 9.85 -7.41 -3.76
CA LEU A 17 10.43 -8.48 -2.95
C LEU A 17 10.84 -9.73 -3.73
N ILE A 18 10.42 -9.88 -5.00
CA ILE A 18 10.97 -10.94 -5.87
C ILE A 18 12.45 -10.74 -6.19
N TRP A 19 12.98 -9.53 -5.94
CA TRP A 19 14.38 -9.18 -6.14
C TRP A 19 15.26 -9.38 -4.90
N LEU A 20 14.70 -9.96 -3.82
CA LEU A 20 15.49 -10.46 -2.70
C LEU A 20 16.55 -11.45 -3.22
N GLY A 21 17.80 -11.29 -2.75
CA GLY A 21 18.94 -12.08 -3.26
C GLY A 21 19.46 -11.62 -4.64
N ARG A 22 18.89 -10.56 -5.23
CA ARG A 22 19.31 -9.97 -6.51
C ARG A 22 19.64 -8.48 -6.39
N GLY A 23 20.06 -8.02 -5.20
CA GLY A 23 20.52 -6.67 -4.94
C GLY A 23 19.50 -5.72 -4.32
N LEU A 24 18.25 -6.15 -4.05
CA LEU A 24 17.24 -5.29 -3.41
C LEU A 24 17.69 -4.82 -2.02
N GLU A 25 18.28 -5.70 -1.23
CA GLU A 25 18.77 -5.39 0.12
C GLU A 25 19.86 -4.32 0.08
N ASP A 26 20.89 -4.51 -0.77
CA ASP A 26 21.97 -3.54 -0.93
C ASP A 26 21.45 -2.19 -1.44
N LEU A 27 20.50 -2.22 -2.38
CA LEU A 27 19.87 -1.01 -2.89
C LEU A 27 19.13 -0.25 -1.76
N ALA A 28 18.30 -0.93 -0.99
CA ALA A 28 17.53 -0.30 0.10
C ALA A 28 18.47 0.31 1.16
N CYS A 29 19.54 -0.41 1.53
CA CYS A 29 20.52 0.10 2.50
C CYS A 29 21.25 1.35 2.01
N ARG A 30 21.58 1.42 0.71
CA ARG A 30 22.17 2.61 0.10
C ARG A 30 21.19 3.77 -0.02
N LEU A 31 19.93 3.49 -0.32
CA LEU A 31 18.89 4.51 -0.41
C LEU A 31 18.62 5.18 0.93
N ARG A 32 18.86 4.50 2.05
CA ARG A 32 18.77 5.07 3.40
C ARG A 32 19.69 6.26 3.65
N GLU A 33 20.79 6.37 2.93
CA GLU A 33 21.69 7.53 2.99
C GLU A 33 21.01 8.79 2.43
N LEU A 34 19.96 8.63 1.62
CA LEU A 34 19.21 9.71 0.99
C LEU A 34 17.97 10.11 1.79
N GLY A 35 17.47 9.25 2.68
CA GLY A 35 16.26 9.49 3.48
C GLY A 35 15.56 8.23 3.93
N ALA A 36 14.32 8.36 4.39
CA ALA A 36 13.49 7.23 4.77
C ALA A 36 13.18 6.35 3.54
N VAL A 37 13.25 5.03 3.72
CA VAL A 37 12.99 4.04 2.67
C VAL A 37 11.66 3.38 2.90
N GLU A 38 10.77 3.48 1.92
CA GLU A 38 9.49 2.78 1.85
C GLU A 38 9.52 1.70 0.77
N VAL A 39 8.89 0.56 1.04
CA VAL A 39 8.69 -0.51 0.04
C VAL A 39 7.21 -0.72 -0.15
N GLU A 40 6.71 -0.49 -1.37
CA GLU A 40 5.35 -0.90 -1.77
C GLU A 40 5.34 -2.37 -2.17
N THR A 41 4.50 -3.19 -1.53
CA THR A 41 4.43 -4.63 -1.75
C THR A 41 2.98 -5.15 -1.70
N SER A 42 2.71 -6.26 -2.38
CA SER A 42 1.47 -7.02 -2.20
C SER A 42 1.40 -7.72 -0.83
N GLY A 43 2.53 -7.86 -0.14
CA GLY A 43 2.63 -8.56 1.14
C GLY A 43 2.71 -10.08 1.05
N VAL A 44 2.87 -10.63 -0.14
CA VAL A 44 2.99 -12.10 -0.35
C VAL A 44 4.34 -12.62 0.12
N TYR A 45 5.41 -11.88 -0.16
CA TYR A 45 6.78 -12.27 0.18
C TYR A 45 7.26 -11.54 1.43
N PRO A 46 7.86 -12.24 2.42
CA PRO A 46 8.45 -11.58 3.58
C PRO A 46 9.78 -10.90 3.19
N PRO A 47 10.16 -9.81 3.85
CA PRO A 47 11.50 -9.28 3.71
C PRO A 47 12.53 -10.20 4.36
N SER A 48 13.80 -10.12 3.94
CA SER A 48 14.92 -10.65 4.73
C SER A 48 15.16 -9.78 5.96
N ALA A 49 15.83 -10.33 6.96
CA ALA A 49 16.25 -9.53 8.13
C ALA A 49 17.19 -8.38 7.74
N GLY A 50 17.97 -8.54 6.66
CA GLY A 50 18.84 -7.50 6.13
C GLY A 50 18.04 -6.36 5.52
N LEU A 51 17.08 -6.68 4.65
CA LEU A 51 16.19 -5.69 4.06
C LEU A 51 15.38 -4.94 5.13
N ASP A 52 14.83 -5.67 6.11
CA ASP A 52 14.02 -5.06 7.17
C ASP A 52 14.79 -4.02 7.99
N ARG A 53 16.10 -4.20 8.20
CA ARG A 53 16.94 -3.20 8.86
C ARG A 53 17.08 -1.89 8.07
N CYS A 54 16.95 -1.97 6.74
CA CYS A 54 17.17 -0.83 5.84
C CYS A 54 15.87 -0.17 5.37
N VAL A 55 14.71 -0.75 5.66
CA VAL A 55 13.37 -0.23 5.32
C VAL A 55 12.75 0.43 6.56
N ASP A 56 12.18 1.61 6.38
CA ASP A 56 11.46 2.34 7.44
C ASP A 56 9.96 2.06 7.39
N TYR A 57 9.39 1.87 6.20
CA TYR A 57 7.96 1.62 5.99
C TYR A 57 7.70 0.55 4.95
N TYR A 58 6.69 -0.28 5.19
CA TYR A 58 6.08 -1.15 4.18
C TYR A 58 4.67 -0.63 3.87
N ASP A 59 4.44 -0.16 2.65
CA ASP A 59 3.09 0.08 2.13
C ASP A 59 2.57 -1.22 1.53
N VAL A 60 1.79 -1.94 2.34
CA VAL A 60 1.29 -3.26 1.98
C VAL A 60 -0.08 -3.13 1.33
N SER A 61 -0.23 -3.65 0.11
CA SER A 61 -1.49 -3.63 -0.63
C SER A 61 -2.06 -5.04 -0.78
N PRO A 62 -2.74 -5.59 0.26
CA PRO A 62 -3.36 -6.91 0.16
C PRO A 62 -4.44 -6.92 -0.93
N LYS A 63 -4.58 -8.07 -1.60
CA LYS A 63 -5.56 -8.21 -2.68
C LYS A 63 -6.87 -8.76 -2.13
N LEU A 64 -7.94 -8.00 -2.34
CA LEU A 64 -9.31 -8.43 -2.10
C LEU A 64 -9.84 -9.26 -3.30
N SER A 65 -11.04 -9.77 -3.19
CA SER A 65 -11.70 -10.54 -4.25
C SER A 65 -11.82 -9.76 -5.58
N ASN A 66 -11.96 -8.43 -5.47
CA ASN A 66 -12.03 -7.52 -6.61
C ASN A 66 -10.78 -7.50 -7.50
N ALA A 67 -9.64 -7.94 -6.99
CA ALA A 67 -8.39 -7.98 -7.75
C ALA A 67 -8.32 -9.18 -8.72
N GLY A 68 -9.22 -10.17 -8.59
CA GLY A 68 -9.24 -11.37 -9.44
C GLY A 68 -8.04 -12.30 -9.26
N VAL A 69 -7.17 -12.05 -8.29
CA VAL A 69 -5.98 -12.87 -8.00
C VAL A 69 -5.92 -13.24 -6.52
N LYS A 70 -5.39 -14.43 -6.24
CA LYS A 70 -5.14 -14.87 -4.86
C LYS A 70 -3.70 -14.48 -4.47
N ALA A 71 -3.57 -13.60 -3.49
CA ALA A 71 -2.30 -13.12 -2.98
C ALA A 71 -2.34 -13.17 -1.44
N PRO A 72 -1.97 -14.32 -0.81
CA PRO A 72 -2.05 -14.47 0.63
C PRO A 72 -1.05 -13.55 1.32
N LEU A 73 -1.52 -12.80 2.31
CA LEU A 73 -0.67 -11.93 3.11
C LEU A 73 0.24 -12.77 4.02
N HIS A 74 1.55 -12.53 3.93
CA HIS A 74 2.52 -13.17 4.80
C HIS A 74 2.38 -12.68 6.26
N PRO A 75 2.45 -13.57 7.28
CA PRO A 75 2.26 -13.23 8.71
C PRO A 75 3.24 -12.19 9.26
N PHE A 76 4.35 -11.96 8.62
CA PHE A 76 5.31 -10.90 8.99
C PHE A 76 4.64 -9.53 9.09
N TYR A 77 3.81 -9.16 8.09
CA TYR A 77 3.30 -7.80 7.97
C TYR A 77 2.31 -7.38 9.07
N PRO A 78 1.30 -8.19 9.44
CA PRO A 78 0.43 -7.84 10.56
C PRO A 78 1.18 -7.59 11.87
N SER A 79 2.30 -8.30 12.07
CA SER A 79 3.13 -8.21 13.27
C SER A 79 4.17 -7.08 13.21
N SER A 80 4.49 -6.57 12.02
CA SER A 80 5.52 -5.54 11.84
C SER A 80 5.01 -4.15 12.24
N PRO A 81 5.73 -3.40 13.09
CA PRO A 81 5.38 -2.02 13.41
C PRO A 81 5.58 -1.05 12.24
N LYS A 82 6.31 -1.47 11.20
CA LYS A 82 6.60 -0.68 9.99
C LYS A 82 5.53 -0.81 8.91
N ALA A 83 4.62 -1.79 9.02
CA ALA A 83 3.63 -2.07 7.98
C ALA A 83 2.39 -1.18 8.10
N TRP A 84 2.02 -0.56 6.98
CA TRP A 84 0.77 0.13 6.73
C TRP A 84 0.03 -0.60 5.62
N PHE A 85 -1.29 -0.62 5.68
CA PHE A 85 -2.09 -1.45 4.78
C PHE A 85 -3.03 -0.58 3.94
N LYS A 86 -2.97 -0.74 2.63
CA LYS A 86 -3.75 0.01 1.66
C LYS A 86 -4.61 -0.93 0.83
N PHE A 87 -5.91 -0.91 1.05
CA PHE A 87 -6.89 -1.70 0.29
C PHE A 87 -7.52 -0.86 -0.81
N VAL A 88 -7.47 -1.35 -2.04
CA VAL A 88 -8.14 -0.73 -3.18
C VAL A 88 -9.58 -1.22 -3.23
N VAL A 89 -10.54 -0.28 -3.14
CA VAL A 89 -11.97 -0.57 -2.97
C VAL A 89 -12.82 0.19 -3.99
N ARG A 90 -13.92 -0.42 -4.45
CA ARG A 90 -14.86 0.14 -5.45
C ARG A 90 -16.18 0.57 -4.82
N ASP A 91 -16.59 -0.17 -3.79
CA ASP A 91 -17.92 -0.06 -3.21
C ASP A 91 -17.94 -0.53 -1.75
N GLU A 92 -19.13 -0.50 -1.14
CA GLU A 92 -19.34 -0.91 0.24
C GLU A 92 -19.01 -2.38 0.48
N ALA A 93 -19.26 -3.28 -0.47
CA ALA A 93 -18.93 -4.70 -0.33
C ALA A 93 -17.42 -4.93 -0.22
N ASP A 94 -16.62 -4.20 -0.99
CA ASP A 94 -15.15 -4.24 -0.88
C ASP A 94 -14.69 -3.70 0.49
N VAL A 95 -15.38 -2.70 1.07
CA VAL A 95 -15.09 -2.19 2.43
C VAL A 95 -15.40 -3.23 3.50
N GLU A 96 -16.53 -3.92 3.40
CA GLU A 96 -16.90 -5.02 4.31
C GLU A 96 -15.87 -6.17 4.24
N GLU A 97 -15.45 -6.55 3.01
CA GLU A 97 -14.40 -7.56 2.82
C GLU A 97 -13.07 -7.10 3.45
N ALA A 98 -12.67 -5.85 3.24
CA ALA A 98 -11.45 -5.30 3.84
C ALA A 98 -11.52 -5.30 5.37
N ALA A 99 -12.65 -4.91 5.96
CA ALA A 99 -12.86 -4.91 7.41
C ALA A 99 -12.76 -6.31 8.00
N ALA A 100 -13.42 -7.30 7.37
CA ALA A 100 -13.32 -8.70 7.77
C ALA A 100 -11.89 -9.25 7.62
N TYR A 101 -11.19 -8.86 6.55
CA TYR A 101 -9.80 -9.22 6.32
C TYR A 101 -8.87 -8.68 7.41
N VAL A 102 -9.05 -7.42 7.80
CA VAL A 102 -8.29 -6.73 8.86
C VAL A 102 -8.49 -7.42 10.21
N GLU A 103 -9.74 -7.74 10.56
CA GLU A 103 -10.08 -8.41 11.79
C GLU A 103 -9.52 -9.83 11.87
N ALA A 104 -9.71 -10.63 10.83
CA ALA A 104 -9.23 -12.01 10.75
C ALA A 104 -7.71 -12.16 10.88
N ARG A 105 -6.95 -11.09 10.59
CA ARG A 105 -5.48 -11.08 10.65
C ARG A 105 -4.90 -10.25 11.78
N GLY A 106 -5.75 -9.68 12.65
CA GLY A 106 -5.31 -8.85 13.76
C GLY A 106 -4.56 -7.57 13.32
N ILE A 107 -4.87 -7.04 12.13
CA ILE A 107 -4.24 -5.82 11.63
C ILE A 107 -4.75 -4.62 12.43
N PRO A 108 -3.87 -3.77 12.98
CA PRO A 108 -4.31 -2.58 13.70
C PRO A 108 -5.07 -1.61 12.77
N ARG A 109 -6.34 -1.33 13.05
CA ARG A 109 -7.20 -0.45 12.22
C ARG A 109 -6.57 0.93 11.96
N GLY A 110 -5.82 1.45 12.94
CA GLY A 110 -5.11 2.71 12.80
C GLY A 110 -4.01 2.74 11.73
N ARG A 111 -3.64 1.58 11.17
CA ARG A 111 -2.67 1.45 10.07
C ARG A 111 -3.31 1.04 8.74
N VAL A 112 -4.64 1.11 8.65
CA VAL A 112 -5.39 0.70 7.46
C VAL A 112 -5.92 1.90 6.73
N PHE A 113 -5.73 1.92 5.42
CA PHE A 113 -6.29 2.89 4.49
C PHE A 113 -7.11 2.19 3.41
N LEU A 114 -8.28 2.73 3.14
CA LEU A 114 -9.10 2.39 1.97
C LEU A 114 -8.81 3.41 0.87
N MET A 115 -8.45 2.95 -0.30
CA MET A 115 -8.13 3.78 -1.46
C MET A 115 -9.15 3.54 -2.57
N PRO A 116 -9.89 4.56 -3.04
CA PRO A 116 -10.84 4.43 -4.14
C PRO A 116 -10.18 3.88 -5.41
N MET A 117 -10.78 2.85 -6.01
CA MET A 117 -10.40 2.36 -7.33
C MET A 117 -10.99 3.30 -8.37
N ALA A 118 -10.17 4.09 -9.05
CA ALA A 118 -10.62 5.03 -10.07
C ALA A 118 -9.48 5.37 -11.03
N GLU A 119 -9.84 5.77 -12.26
CA GLU A 119 -8.90 6.24 -13.28
C GLU A 119 -9.16 7.71 -13.66
N THR A 120 -10.32 8.27 -13.28
CA THR A 120 -10.66 9.67 -13.50
C THR A 120 -11.07 10.37 -12.20
N PRO A 121 -11.00 11.71 -12.12
CA PRO A 121 -11.46 12.47 -10.95
C PRO A 121 -12.95 12.23 -10.63
N GLU A 122 -13.79 12.10 -11.66
CA GLU A 122 -15.23 11.86 -11.52
C GLU A 122 -15.51 10.49 -10.89
N GLU A 123 -14.83 9.44 -11.38
CA GLU A 123 -14.91 8.09 -10.81
C GLU A 123 -14.40 8.09 -9.37
N HIS A 124 -13.25 8.75 -9.12
CA HIS A 124 -12.67 8.85 -7.79
C HIS A 124 -13.65 9.47 -6.79
N SER A 125 -14.24 10.61 -7.14
CA SER A 125 -15.24 11.26 -6.32
C SER A 125 -16.51 10.42 -6.12
N ALA A 126 -16.93 9.66 -7.13
CA ALA A 126 -18.10 8.78 -7.04
C ALA A 126 -17.83 7.57 -6.12
N VAL A 127 -16.67 6.93 -6.24
CA VAL A 127 -16.28 5.80 -5.38
C VAL A 127 -16.08 6.30 -3.95
N LEU A 128 -15.41 7.43 -3.75
CA LEU A 128 -15.19 8.04 -2.43
C LEU A 128 -16.51 8.23 -1.66
N ARG A 129 -17.52 8.84 -2.31
CA ARG A 129 -18.85 9.01 -1.71
C ARG A 129 -19.52 7.69 -1.36
N ARG A 130 -19.37 6.66 -2.21
CA ARG A 130 -19.98 5.34 -2.03
C ARG A 130 -19.41 4.58 -0.84
N ILE A 131 -18.10 4.69 -0.58
CA ILE A 131 -17.42 3.94 0.48
C ILE A 131 -17.39 4.67 1.82
N TRP A 132 -17.74 5.97 1.86
CA TRP A 132 -17.51 6.85 3.00
C TRP A 132 -18.19 6.37 4.29
N ASP A 133 -19.50 6.11 4.21
CA ASP A 133 -20.27 5.69 5.39
C ASP A 133 -19.86 4.29 5.89
N ALA A 134 -19.55 3.38 4.99
CA ALA A 134 -19.02 2.08 5.34
C ALA A 134 -17.66 2.19 6.05
N ALA A 135 -16.75 3.02 5.52
CA ALA A 135 -15.46 3.27 6.15
C ALA A 135 -15.59 3.81 7.56
N LEU A 136 -16.52 4.77 7.78
CA LEU A 136 -16.82 5.31 9.11
C LEU A 136 -17.36 4.24 10.07
N ARG A 137 -18.33 3.41 9.62
CA ARG A 137 -18.88 2.32 10.45
C ARG A 137 -17.81 1.36 10.95
N HIS A 138 -16.80 1.07 10.12
CA HIS A 138 -15.70 0.16 10.47
C HIS A 138 -14.51 0.86 11.15
N GLY A 139 -14.53 2.19 11.31
CA GLY A 139 -13.43 2.95 11.88
C GLY A 139 -12.15 2.85 11.04
N LEU A 140 -12.29 2.73 9.71
CA LEU A 140 -11.18 2.67 8.76
C LEU A 140 -10.94 4.05 8.13
N ARG A 141 -9.70 4.34 7.81
CA ARG A 141 -9.30 5.59 7.16
C ARG A 141 -9.48 5.49 5.65
N VAL A 142 -9.77 6.61 5.02
CA VAL A 142 -9.81 6.72 3.56
C VAL A 142 -8.65 7.61 3.11
N THR A 143 -7.98 7.23 2.02
CA THR A 143 -6.92 8.02 1.39
C THR A 143 -7.28 8.30 -0.06
N PRO A 144 -7.17 9.56 -0.54
CA PRO A 144 -7.42 9.87 -1.94
C PRO A 144 -6.25 9.41 -2.83
N ARG A 145 -6.51 9.31 -4.13
CA ARG A 145 -5.49 9.20 -5.18
C ARG A 145 -5.23 10.58 -5.76
N LEU A 146 -4.37 11.37 -5.11
CA LEU A 146 -4.12 12.76 -5.47
C LEU A 146 -3.67 12.95 -6.93
N HIS A 147 -2.89 12.00 -7.48
CA HIS A 147 -2.46 12.06 -8.87
C HIS A 147 -3.64 11.91 -9.85
N ILE A 148 -4.67 11.13 -9.48
CA ILE A 148 -5.90 11.01 -10.28
C ILE A 148 -6.68 12.32 -10.24
N GLU A 149 -6.80 12.95 -9.07
CA GLU A 149 -7.46 14.26 -8.93
C GLU A 149 -6.74 15.35 -9.73
N ALA A 150 -5.40 15.33 -9.74
CA ALA A 150 -4.62 16.38 -10.38
C ALA A 150 -4.45 16.17 -11.89
N TRP A 151 -4.30 14.92 -12.34
CA TRP A 151 -3.87 14.63 -13.72
C TRP A 151 -4.63 13.47 -14.38
N GLY A 152 -5.67 12.93 -13.74
CA GLY A 152 -6.32 11.72 -14.21
C GLY A 152 -5.34 10.54 -14.27
N ASN A 153 -5.47 9.67 -15.27
CA ASN A 153 -4.58 8.51 -15.48
C ASN A 153 -3.36 8.85 -16.37
N ALA A 154 -2.86 10.09 -16.35
CA ALA A 154 -1.68 10.48 -17.11
C ALA A 154 -0.41 9.86 -16.54
N ARG A 155 0.37 9.16 -17.38
CA ARG A 155 1.64 8.54 -16.97
C ARG A 155 2.77 9.57 -16.91
N GLY A 156 3.68 9.41 -15.95
CA GLY A 156 4.90 10.24 -15.83
C GLY A 156 4.66 11.63 -15.23
N LYS A 157 3.61 11.76 -14.46
CA LYS A 157 3.28 12.96 -13.68
C LYS A 157 3.49 12.68 -12.19
#